data_f17a99d41010a717f9516116bff310c6
#
_entry.id   f17a99d41010a717f9516116bff310c6
#
_cell.length_a   1.000
_cell.length_b   1.000
_cell.length_c   1.000
_cell.angle_alpha   90.00
_cell.angle_beta   90.00
_cell.angle_gamma   90.00
#
_symmetry.space_group_name_H-M   'P 1'
#
loop_
_entity.id
_entity.type
_entity.pdbx_description
1 polymer ?
#
loop_
_entity_poly.entity_id
_entity_poly.type
_entity_poly.pdbx_seq_one_letter_code
_entity_poly.pdbx_strand_id
1 'polypeptide(L)'
;SVMLAELSIGRKARLDSVGSFKKLGGGAWPLVGWLGFFCAFVILSYYSVITGWTVAYMFKSLGGLMEQAAVSGGAADAFVAFVSDPVLTILCLMVVMASVVGVAYRGISGGIEKSCKVLMPALFVIILILIVRSVTLPGAEAGLRFYLLPDFSKVSAEGILAAVGQGFYSLSLGMGIMITYGSYLGSHEDMPKLTRTIVLLDTSVAFMAGLVIFPAVFAFGIDAGSGPGLTFVTLPAVFAQMPMGAIFSFAFFALLFIAAFTSCISLFEVVVTFAVDELHWNRAKSALAMGAAITLLGVPSALSVGGHIPQVFGKDFLDALDFITNNAIMPIGGIFVSIFVGWIWTKGALDEISNRGELKFKFYKAWLWICRLIAPVCITAVFITGLKW
;
A
#
# COMPACT_ATOMS: atom_id res chain seq x y z
N SER A 1 0.79 -1.95 -17.17
CA SER A 1 -0.33 -2.29 -18.07
C SER A 1 -1.66 -2.27 -17.33
N VAL A 2 -1.83 -3.02 -16.23
CA VAL A 2 -3.08 -3.08 -15.45
C VAL A 2 -3.47 -1.69 -14.89
N MET A 3 -2.52 -0.94 -14.33
CA MET A 3 -2.77 0.43 -13.86
C MET A 3 -3.39 1.32 -14.96
N LEU A 4 -2.83 1.26 -16.18
CA LEU A 4 -3.35 2.04 -17.31
C LEU A 4 -4.77 1.57 -17.69
N ALA A 5 -5.06 0.29 -17.56
CA ALA A 5 -6.40 -0.27 -17.75
C ALA A 5 -7.39 0.29 -16.71
N GLU A 6 -7.05 0.23 -15.42
CA GLU A 6 -7.89 0.75 -14.34
C GLU A 6 -8.14 2.27 -14.47
N LEU A 7 -7.08 3.05 -14.72
CA LEU A 7 -7.20 4.49 -14.95
C LEU A 7 -8.14 4.81 -16.12
N SER A 8 -8.06 4.02 -17.23
CA SER A 8 -8.92 4.22 -18.40
C SER A 8 -10.40 3.93 -18.10
N ILE A 9 -10.68 2.88 -17.31
CA ILE A 9 -12.04 2.54 -16.86
C ILE A 9 -12.62 3.70 -16.04
N GLY A 10 -11.90 4.14 -15.03
CA GLY A 10 -12.35 5.23 -14.15
C GLY A 10 -12.56 6.53 -14.92
N ARG A 11 -11.60 6.95 -15.75
CA ARG A 11 -11.69 8.19 -16.53
C ARG A 11 -12.89 8.19 -17.47
N LYS A 12 -13.19 7.07 -18.11
CA LYS A 12 -14.35 6.95 -18.99
C LYS A 12 -15.67 6.98 -18.26
N ALA A 13 -15.76 6.23 -17.17
CA ALA A 13 -17.00 6.08 -16.44
C ALA A 13 -17.35 7.31 -15.59
N ARG A 14 -16.34 7.98 -14.99
CA ARG A 14 -16.51 9.09 -14.03
C ARG A 14 -17.31 8.68 -12.79
N LEU A 15 -17.14 7.44 -12.36
CA LEU A 15 -17.84 6.84 -11.23
C LEU A 15 -16.85 6.02 -10.40
N ASP A 16 -17.30 5.59 -9.23
CA ASP A 16 -16.62 4.59 -8.40
C ASP A 16 -16.38 3.26 -9.15
N SER A 17 -15.71 2.31 -8.52
CA SER A 17 -15.37 1.04 -9.18
C SER A 17 -16.60 0.23 -9.59
N VAL A 18 -17.65 0.16 -8.76
CA VAL A 18 -18.88 -0.60 -9.04
C VAL A 18 -19.67 0.05 -10.19
N GLY A 19 -19.92 1.35 -10.06
CA GLY A 19 -20.60 2.16 -11.07
C GLY A 19 -19.87 2.16 -12.42
N SER A 20 -18.54 2.15 -12.40
CA SER A 20 -17.72 2.10 -13.61
C SER A 20 -17.95 0.81 -14.39
N PHE A 21 -17.87 -0.35 -13.75
CA PHE A 21 -18.13 -1.63 -14.42
C PHE A 21 -19.60 -1.82 -14.82
N LYS A 22 -20.54 -1.31 -14.02
CA LYS A 22 -21.96 -1.30 -14.35
C LYS A 22 -22.25 -0.51 -15.63
N LYS A 23 -21.64 0.67 -15.77
CA LYS A 23 -21.81 1.55 -16.92
C LYS A 23 -21.14 1.04 -18.20
N LEU A 24 -19.93 0.48 -18.09
CA LEU A 24 -19.11 0.11 -19.24
C LEU A 24 -19.29 -1.34 -19.68
N GLY A 25 -19.58 -2.27 -18.76
CA GLY A 25 -19.66 -3.70 -19.01
C GLY A 25 -21.06 -4.26 -18.88
N GLY A 26 -21.84 -3.81 -17.92
CA GLY A 26 -23.14 -4.39 -17.59
C GLY A 26 -23.04 -5.86 -17.11
N GLY A 27 -24.16 -6.57 -17.11
CA GLY A 27 -24.22 -7.99 -16.73
C GLY A 27 -23.57 -8.31 -15.38
N ALA A 28 -22.61 -9.23 -15.34
CA ALA A 28 -21.91 -9.63 -14.13
C ALA A 28 -20.66 -8.78 -13.80
N TRP A 29 -20.26 -7.86 -14.67
CA TRP A 29 -19.04 -7.06 -14.48
C TRP A 29 -19.03 -6.18 -13.24
N PRO A 30 -20.16 -5.66 -12.73
CA PRO A 30 -20.17 -4.95 -11.44
C PRO A 30 -19.56 -5.73 -10.27
N LEU A 31 -19.54 -7.08 -10.32
CA LEU A 31 -18.90 -7.91 -9.30
C LEU A 31 -17.40 -7.63 -9.19
N VAL A 32 -16.73 -7.26 -10.29
CA VAL A 32 -15.32 -6.87 -10.27
C VAL A 32 -15.14 -5.55 -9.51
N GLY A 33 -16.07 -4.61 -9.70
CA GLY A 33 -16.11 -3.37 -8.93
C GLY A 33 -16.32 -3.62 -7.43
N TRP A 34 -17.21 -4.56 -7.08
CA TRP A 34 -17.43 -4.99 -5.69
C TRP A 34 -16.19 -5.65 -5.09
N LEU A 35 -15.44 -6.46 -5.85
CA LEU A 35 -14.16 -7.00 -5.37
C LEU A 35 -13.19 -5.87 -5.01
N GLY A 36 -13.07 -4.84 -5.86
CA GLY A 36 -12.24 -3.67 -5.57
C GLY A 36 -12.69 -2.91 -4.32
N PHE A 37 -14.00 -2.67 -4.18
CA PHE A 37 -14.57 -2.03 -2.99
C PHE A 37 -14.28 -2.82 -1.70
N PHE A 38 -14.60 -4.13 -1.68
CA PHE A 38 -14.36 -4.96 -0.50
C PHE A 38 -12.87 -5.10 -0.19
N CYS A 39 -12.04 -5.20 -1.23
CA CYS A 39 -10.59 -5.22 -1.06
C CYS A 39 -10.11 -3.97 -0.32
N ALA A 40 -10.46 -2.77 -0.81
CA ALA A 40 -10.08 -1.52 -0.18
C ALA A 40 -10.64 -1.37 1.25
N PHE A 41 -11.90 -1.77 1.46
CA PHE A 41 -12.56 -1.71 2.76
C PHE A 41 -11.86 -2.60 3.81
N VAL A 42 -11.58 -3.85 3.45
CA VAL A 42 -10.93 -4.82 4.36
C VAL A 42 -9.46 -4.46 4.58
N ILE A 43 -8.71 -4.13 3.51
CA ILE A 43 -7.30 -3.71 3.67
C ILE A 43 -7.20 -2.53 4.62
N LEU A 44 -8.02 -1.49 4.44
CA LEU A 44 -7.93 -0.31 5.29
C LEU A 44 -8.20 -0.63 6.76
N SER A 45 -9.05 -1.61 7.07
CA SER A 45 -9.38 -1.97 8.46
C SER A 45 -8.17 -2.47 9.24
N TYR A 46 -7.32 -3.32 8.66
CA TYR A 46 -6.11 -3.81 9.33
C TYR A 46 -4.88 -2.93 9.05
N TYR A 47 -4.79 -2.32 7.87
CA TYR A 47 -3.67 -1.46 7.52
C TYR A 47 -3.61 -0.18 8.37
N SER A 48 -4.78 0.34 8.79
CA SER A 48 -4.84 1.47 9.72
C SER A 48 -4.33 1.11 11.13
N VAL A 49 -4.42 -0.16 11.54
CA VAL A 49 -3.79 -0.64 12.79
C VAL A 49 -2.27 -0.56 12.69
N ILE A 50 -1.69 -1.13 11.62
CA ILE A 50 -0.23 -1.08 11.39
C ILE A 50 0.26 0.37 11.23
N THR A 51 -0.52 1.21 10.54
CA THR A 51 -0.25 2.66 10.46
C THR A 51 -0.25 3.30 11.85
N GLY A 52 -1.16 2.88 12.73
CA GLY A 52 -1.20 3.32 14.12
C GLY A 52 0.06 2.93 14.91
N TRP A 53 0.61 1.74 14.65
CA TRP A 53 1.87 1.33 15.26
C TRP A 53 3.03 2.25 14.87
N THR A 54 3.07 2.73 13.64
CA THR A 54 4.12 3.69 13.23
C THR A 54 4.02 5.00 13.99
N VAL A 55 2.80 5.48 14.27
CA VAL A 55 2.58 6.67 15.11
C VAL A 55 3.09 6.43 16.54
N ALA A 56 2.71 5.30 17.15
CA ALA A 56 3.17 4.96 18.50
C ALA A 56 4.70 4.88 18.58
N TYR A 57 5.34 4.21 17.63
CA TYR A 57 6.79 4.05 17.58
C TYR A 57 7.52 5.36 17.31
N MET A 58 6.94 6.26 16.52
CA MET A 58 7.48 7.60 16.33
C MET A 58 7.66 8.33 17.68
N PHE A 59 6.63 8.31 18.53
CA PHE A 59 6.72 8.96 19.86
C PHE A 59 7.54 8.13 20.85
N LYS A 60 7.41 6.81 20.85
CA LYS A 60 8.21 5.91 21.71
C LYS A 60 9.71 6.04 21.41
N SER A 61 10.12 6.37 20.19
CA SER A 61 11.53 6.61 19.81
C SER A 61 12.17 7.74 20.61
N LEU A 62 11.37 8.72 21.05
CA LEU A 62 11.82 9.84 21.90
C LEU A 62 11.63 9.56 23.41
N GLY A 63 10.92 8.49 23.76
CA GLY A 63 10.42 8.19 25.11
C GLY A 63 10.94 6.87 25.71
N GLY A 64 12.22 6.52 25.53
CA GLY A 64 12.81 5.35 26.21
C GLY A 64 12.84 4.04 25.40
N LEU A 65 12.31 4.02 24.18
CA LEU A 65 12.39 2.82 23.30
C LEU A 65 13.86 2.48 22.99
N MET A 66 14.72 3.46 22.86
CA MET A 66 16.14 3.24 22.52
C MET A 66 16.89 2.55 23.65
N GLU A 67 16.62 2.90 24.90
CA GLU A 67 17.20 2.26 26.08
C GLU A 67 16.76 0.80 26.20
N GLN A 68 15.47 0.53 25.93
CA GLN A 68 14.95 -0.84 25.90
C GLN A 68 15.53 -1.65 24.74
N ALA A 69 15.56 -1.08 23.54
CA ALA A 69 16.06 -1.75 22.35
C ALA A 69 17.57 -2.01 22.34
N ALA A 70 18.34 -1.28 23.16
CA ALA A 70 19.77 -1.49 23.34
C ALA A 70 20.11 -2.80 24.09
N VAL A 71 19.18 -3.34 24.86
CA VAL A 71 19.33 -4.61 25.56
C VAL A 71 18.98 -5.77 24.63
N SER A 72 19.71 -6.89 24.75
CA SER A 72 19.42 -8.10 23.96
C SER A 72 17.98 -8.57 24.15
N GLY A 73 17.22 -8.67 23.06
CA GLY A 73 15.80 -9.04 23.11
C GLY A 73 14.85 -7.89 23.45
N GLY A 74 15.34 -6.77 23.98
CA GLY A 74 14.49 -5.69 24.49
C GLY A 74 13.59 -5.01 23.43
N ALA A 75 14.03 -4.97 22.17
CA ALA A 75 13.19 -4.47 21.08
C ALA A 75 11.99 -5.38 20.82
N ALA A 76 12.17 -6.71 20.89
CA ALA A 76 11.09 -7.68 20.75
C ALA A 76 10.12 -7.60 21.93
N ASP A 77 10.66 -7.51 23.17
CA ASP A 77 9.84 -7.36 24.37
C ASP A 77 9.02 -6.05 24.33
N ALA A 78 9.63 -4.94 23.86
CA ALA A 78 8.94 -3.66 23.68
C ALA A 78 7.80 -3.74 22.67
N PHE A 79 7.97 -4.53 21.58
CA PHE A 79 6.94 -4.76 20.58
C PHE A 79 5.81 -5.61 21.16
N VAL A 80 6.14 -6.73 21.80
CA VAL A 80 5.14 -7.62 22.43
C VAL A 80 4.34 -6.86 23.49
N ALA A 81 5.00 -6.10 24.36
CA ALA A 81 4.34 -5.26 25.37
C ALA A 81 3.38 -4.23 24.74
N PHE A 82 3.79 -3.64 23.60
CA PHE A 82 2.96 -2.67 22.89
C PHE A 82 1.72 -3.30 22.27
N VAL A 83 1.86 -4.41 21.50
CA VAL A 83 0.73 -5.04 20.83
C VAL A 83 -0.22 -5.75 21.80
N SER A 84 0.27 -6.11 22.99
CA SER A 84 -0.53 -6.71 24.07
C SER A 84 -1.32 -5.68 24.90
N ASP A 85 -1.13 -4.37 24.66
CA ASP A 85 -1.95 -3.32 25.28
C ASP A 85 -3.16 -2.98 24.38
N PRO A 86 -4.38 -3.48 24.73
CA PRO A 86 -5.56 -3.28 23.89
C PRO A 86 -6.00 -1.81 23.83
N VAL A 87 -5.78 -1.04 24.88
CA VAL A 87 -6.19 0.36 24.94
C VAL A 87 -5.32 1.18 24.01
N LEU A 88 -4.00 0.96 24.06
CA LEU A 88 -3.04 1.72 23.24
C LEU A 88 -3.19 1.39 21.76
N THR A 89 -3.37 0.12 21.39
CA THR A 89 -3.52 -0.30 19.99
C THR A 89 -4.83 0.22 19.40
N ILE A 90 -5.94 0.16 20.12
CA ILE A 90 -7.22 0.75 19.69
C ILE A 90 -7.13 2.27 19.60
N LEU A 91 -6.48 2.94 20.56
CA LEU A 91 -6.29 4.40 20.48
C LEU A 91 -5.50 4.80 19.24
N CYS A 92 -4.44 4.08 18.90
CA CYS A 92 -3.65 4.31 17.69
C CYS A 92 -4.50 4.14 16.42
N LEU A 93 -5.30 3.08 16.34
CA LEU A 93 -6.26 2.87 15.25
C LEU A 93 -7.22 4.07 15.13
N MET A 94 -7.82 4.50 16.25
CA MET A 94 -8.77 5.61 16.26
C MET A 94 -8.14 6.94 15.81
N VAL A 95 -6.91 7.24 16.23
CA VAL A 95 -6.19 8.45 15.83
C VAL A 95 -5.94 8.47 14.33
N VAL A 96 -5.47 7.34 13.77
CA VAL A 96 -5.25 7.23 12.33
C VAL A 96 -6.55 7.36 11.57
N MET A 97 -7.59 6.61 11.94
CA MET A 97 -8.87 6.64 11.23
C MET A 97 -9.56 8.01 11.35
N ALA A 98 -9.52 8.66 12.51
CA ALA A 98 -10.04 10.03 12.66
C ALA A 98 -9.31 11.02 11.74
N SER A 99 -7.98 10.86 11.60
CA SER A 99 -7.17 11.70 10.70
C SER A 99 -7.51 11.45 9.23
N VAL A 100 -7.65 10.19 8.82
CA VAL A 100 -8.04 9.79 7.45
C VAL A 100 -9.44 10.32 7.11
N VAL A 101 -10.41 10.11 8.01
CA VAL A 101 -11.77 10.65 7.87
C VAL A 101 -11.75 12.17 7.78
N GLY A 102 -10.96 12.85 8.62
CA GLY A 102 -10.83 14.30 8.62
C GLY A 102 -10.27 14.86 7.30
N VAL A 103 -9.32 14.14 6.67
CA VAL A 103 -8.80 14.51 5.34
C VAL A 103 -9.87 14.30 4.27
N ALA A 104 -10.50 13.13 4.24
CA ALA A 104 -11.51 12.79 3.23
C ALA A 104 -12.78 13.65 3.34
N TYR A 105 -13.17 14.04 4.56
CA TYR A 105 -14.27 14.94 4.81
C TYR A 105 -14.11 16.29 4.10
N ARG A 106 -12.87 16.81 4.01
CA ARG A 106 -12.54 18.07 3.34
C ARG A 106 -12.55 18.00 1.82
N GLY A 107 -12.79 16.83 1.26
CA GLY A 107 -12.87 16.59 -0.18
C GLY A 107 -11.52 16.36 -0.85
N ILE A 108 -11.54 16.21 -2.19
CA ILE A 108 -10.35 15.86 -2.97
C ILE A 108 -9.35 17.02 -2.95
N SER A 109 -9.74 18.19 -3.44
CA SER A 109 -8.81 19.34 -3.56
C SER A 109 -8.43 19.95 -2.22
N GLY A 110 -9.38 20.07 -1.28
CA GLY A 110 -9.15 20.69 0.04
C GLY A 110 -8.52 19.76 1.07
N GLY A 111 -8.67 18.45 0.91
CA GLY A 111 -8.16 17.42 1.84
C GLY A 111 -7.04 16.61 1.23
N ILE A 112 -7.36 15.70 0.31
CA ILE A 112 -6.43 14.68 -0.22
C ILE A 112 -5.25 15.34 -0.94
N GLU A 113 -5.53 16.16 -1.94
CA GLU A 113 -4.49 16.83 -2.75
C GLU A 113 -3.59 17.72 -1.90
N LYS A 114 -4.19 18.51 -1.00
CA LYS A 114 -3.44 19.40 -0.11
C LYS A 114 -2.54 18.61 0.85
N SER A 115 -3.03 17.51 1.40
CA SER A 115 -2.24 16.63 2.26
C SER A 115 -1.07 16.01 1.51
N CYS A 116 -1.29 15.46 0.31
CA CYS A 116 -0.25 14.87 -0.51
C CYS A 116 0.82 15.90 -0.94
N LYS A 117 0.43 17.14 -1.27
CA LYS A 117 1.37 18.21 -1.62
C LYS A 117 2.36 18.57 -0.52
N VAL A 118 2.01 18.32 0.74
CA VAL A 118 2.90 18.55 1.90
C VAL A 118 3.65 17.28 2.28
N LEU A 119 2.93 16.15 2.36
CA LEU A 119 3.49 14.90 2.87
C LEU A 119 4.50 14.27 1.91
N MET A 120 4.27 14.32 0.59
CA MET A 120 5.19 13.71 -0.38
C MET A 120 6.57 14.38 -0.40
N PRO A 121 6.71 15.71 -0.51
CA PRO A 121 8.03 16.32 -0.39
C PRO A 121 8.72 16.05 0.95
N ALA A 122 7.97 16.05 2.06
CA ALA A 122 8.51 15.72 3.38
C ALA A 122 9.07 14.29 3.41
N LEU A 123 8.36 13.32 2.83
CA LEU A 123 8.81 11.93 2.67
C LEU A 123 10.16 11.87 1.94
N PHE A 124 10.27 12.56 0.79
CA PHE A 124 11.52 12.57 0.01
C PHE A 124 12.69 13.21 0.78
N VAL A 125 12.45 14.28 1.52
CA VAL A 125 13.51 14.92 2.34
C VAL A 125 13.97 13.98 3.46
N ILE A 126 13.02 13.36 4.17
CA ILE A 126 13.34 12.45 5.28
C ILE A 126 14.12 11.23 4.78
N ILE A 127 13.67 10.60 3.67
CA ILE A 127 14.34 9.41 3.15
C ILE A 127 15.77 9.72 2.70
N LEU A 128 16.03 10.88 2.09
CA LEU A 128 17.38 11.31 1.71
C LEU A 128 18.28 11.49 2.92
N ILE A 129 17.80 12.11 4.00
CA ILE A 129 18.54 12.27 5.26
C ILE A 129 18.89 10.88 5.82
N LEU A 130 17.93 9.97 5.84
CA LEU A 130 18.14 8.61 6.35
C LEU A 130 19.12 7.81 5.48
N ILE A 131 19.09 7.96 4.15
CA ILE A 131 20.06 7.33 3.24
C ILE A 131 21.47 7.83 3.55
N VAL A 132 21.68 9.15 3.60
CA VAL A 132 22.99 9.72 3.92
C VAL A 132 23.52 9.14 5.23
N ARG A 133 22.67 9.07 6.26
CA ARG A 133 23.09 8.49 7.55
C ARG A 133 23.42 7.01 7.44
N SER A 134 22.58 6.22 6.75
CA SER A 134 22.74 4.76 6.64
C SER A 134 24.02 4.40 5.87
N VAL A 135 24.28 5.04 4.73
CA VAL A 135 25.46 4.73 3.92
C VAL A 135 26.77 5.23 4.49
N THR A 136 26.73 6.18 5.43
CA THR A 136 27.93 6.71 6.12
C THR A 136 28.28 5.94 7.40
N LEU A 137 27.51 4.91 7.75
CA LEU A 137 27.82 4.07 8.92
C LEU A 137 29.08 3.23 8.67
N PRO A 138 29.95 3.06 9.68
CA PRO A 138 31.03 2.09 9.62
C PRO A 138 30.46 0.68 9.38
N GLY A 139 30.94 -0.03 8.37
CA GLY A 139 30.42 -1.35 8.02
C GLY A 139 29.24 -1.38 7.05
N ALA A 140 28.72 -0.23 6.62
CA ALA A 140 27.61 -0.12 5.66
C ALA A 140 27.91 -0.77 4.29
N GLU A 141 29.20 -0.93 3.92
CA GLU A 141 29.61 -1.47 2.63
C GLU A 141 29.05 -2.87 2.38
N ALA A 142 28.98 -3.74 3.39
CA ALA A 142 28.43 -5.09 3.26
C ALA A 142 26.95 -5.06 2.85
N GLY A 143 26.15 -4.17 3.45
CA GLY A 143 24.76 -3.96 3.12
C GLY A 143 24.56 -3.33 1.74
N LEU A 144 25.41 -2.37 1.35
CA LEU A 144 25.41 -1.80 0.01
C LEU A 144 25.72 -2.85 -1.04
N ARG A 145 26.74 -3.68 -0.82
CA ARG A 145 27.06 -4.80 -1.73
C ARG A 145 25.90 -5.79 -1.83
N PHE A 146 25.32 -6.20 -0.69
CA PHE A 146 24.16 -7.09 -0.67
C PHE A 146 22.99 -6.53 -1.49
N TYR A 147 22.70 -5.23 -1.36
CA TYR A 147 21.53 -4.63 -1.99
C TYR A 147 21.75 -4.27 -3.47
N LEU A 148 22.95 -3.78 -3.83
CA LEU A 148 23.22 -3.22 -5.16
C LEU A 148 23.87 -4.22 -6.11
N LEU A 149 24.52 -5.28 -5.62
CA LEU A 149 25.16 -6.27 -6.48
C LEU A 149 24.23 -7.46 -6.67
N PRO A 150 23.66 -7.62 -7.88
CA PRO A 150 22.74 -8.72 -8.15
C PRO A 150 23.48 -10.08 -8.18
N ASP A 151 22.96 -11.03 -7.43
CA ASP A 151 23.39 -12.43 -7.49
C ASP A 151 22.38 -13.24 -8.31
N PHE A 152 22.64 -13.36 -9.60
CA PHE A 152 21.74 -14.06 -10.51
C PHE A 152 21.63 -15.57 -10.21
N SER A 153 22.55 -16.15 -9.43
CA SER A 153 22.49 -17.57 -9.03
C SER A 153 21.33 -17.85 -8.06
N LYS A 154 20.85 -16.81 -7.36
CA LYS A 154 19.75 -16.88 -6.40
C LYS A 154 18.38 -16.56 -7.01
N VAL A 155 18.32 -16.19 -8.29
CA VAL A 155 17.06 -15.89 -8.95
C VAL A 155 16.29 -17.19 -9.21
N SER A 156 15.15 -17.34 -8.57
CA SER A 156 14.23 -18.47 -8.74
C SER A 156 12.92 -18.04 -9.39
N ALA A 157 12.19 -18.98 -9.96
CA ALA A 157 10.85 -18.70 -10.50
C ALA A 157 9.89 -18.20 -9.41
N GLU A 158 10.03 -18.74 -8.19
CA GLU A 158 9.24 -18.28 -7.03
C GLU A 158 9.57 -16.84 -6.66
N GLY A 159 10.87 -16.47 -6.65
CA GLY A 159 11.30 -15.09 -6.41
C GLY A 159 10.77 -14.11 -7.46
N ILE A 160 10.73 -14.50 -8.73
CA ILE A 160 10.14 -13.69 -9.80
C ILE A 160 8.64 -13.51 -9.58
N LEU A 161 7.91 -14.57 -9.24
CA LEU A 161 6.48 -14.49 -8.96
C LEU A 161 6.18 -13.63 -7.72
N ALA A 162 6.99 -13.76 -6.66
CA ALA A 162 6.89 -12.91 -5.48
C ALA A 162 7.12 -11.44 -5.82
N ALA A 163 8.11 -11.13 -6.67
CA ALA A 163 8.36 -9.75 -7.13
C ALA A 163 7.19 -9.19 -7.97
N VAL A 164 6.56 -10.02 -8.82
CA VAL A 164 5.37 -9.62 -9.58
C VAL A 164 4.20 -9.33 -8.62
N GLY A 165 3.97 -10.20 -7.62
CA GLY A 165 2.95 -10.00 -6.59
C GLY A 165 3.19 -8.72 -5.79
N GLN A 166 4.43 -8.49 -5.36
CA GLN A 166 4.80 -7.26 -4.65
C GLN A 166 4.58 -6.01 -5.50
N GLY A 167 4.95 -6.05 -6.78
CA GLY A 167 4.71 -4.92 -7.69
C GLY A 167 3.21 -4.66 -7.92
N PHE A 168 2.39 -5.70 -7.90
CA PHE A 168 0.94 -5.58 -8.00
C PHE A 168 0.35 -4.89 -6.77
N TYR A 169 0.81 -5.26 -5.58
CA TYR A 169 0.42 -4.66 -4.31
C TYR A 169 0.90 -3.21 -4.19
N SER A 170 2.19 -2.95 -4.44
CA SER A 170 2.81 -1.61 -4.33
C SER A 170 2.10 -0.58 -5.22
N LEU A 171 1.76 -0.98 -6.45
CA LEU A 171 1.04 -0.13 -7.40
C LEU A 171 -0.47 -0.03 -7.16
N SER A 172 -0.97 -0.60 -6.06
CA SER A 172 -2.38 -0.53 -5.64
C SER A 172 -3.37 -1.04 -6.72
N LEU A 173 -3.03 -2.17 -7.37
CA LEU A 173 -3.83 -2.73 -8.46
C LEU A 173 -4.85 -3.76 -7.93
N GLY A 174 -6.00 -3.88 -8.59
CA GLY A 174 -7.05 -4.84 -8.21
C GLY A 174 -7.91 -4.42 -7.02
N MET A 175 -7.66 -3.26 -6.41
CA MET A 175 -8.37 -2.77 -5.22
C MET A 175 -9.21 -1.50 -5.47
N GLY A 176 -9.48 -1.17 -6.73
CA GLY A 176 -10.35 -0.06 -7.12
C GLY A 176 -9.74 1.34 -7.00
N ILE A 177 -8.53 1.48 -6.43
CA ILE A 177 -7.88 2.78 -6.22
C ILE A 177 -7.61 3.49 -7.54
N MET A 178 -7.00 2.80 -8.51
CA MET A 178 -6.68 3.41 -9.79
C MET A 178 -7.93 3.72 -10.62
N ILE A 179 -9.02 2.96 -10.46
CA ILE A 179 -10.31 3.29 -11.08
C ILE A 179 -10.87 4.57 -10.46
N THR A 180 -10.87 4.67 -9.14
CA THR A 180 -11.36 5.86 -8.41
C THR A 180 -10.55 7.09 -8.79
N TYR A 181 -9.22 7.04 -8.77
CA TYR A 181 -8.40 8.19 -9.21
C TYR A 181 -8.53 8.47 -10.71
N GLY A 182 -8.71 7.43 -11.52
CA GLY A 182 -9.03 7.58 -12.93
C GLY A 182 -10.28 8.42 -13.17
N SER A 183 -11.32 8.26 -12.32
CA SER A 183 -12.56 9.02 -12.45
C SER A 183 -12.40 10.53 -12.25
N TYR A 184 -11.34 10.95 -11.60
CA TYR A 184 -11.00 12.36 -11.36
C TYR A 184 -10.10 12.97 -12.44
N LEU A 185 -9.48 12.14 -13.30
CA LEU A 185 -8.56 12.63 -14.33
C LEU A 185 -9.26 13.47 -15.39
N GLY A 186 -8.64 14.56 -15.80
CA GLY A 186 -9.06 15.37 -16.95
C GLY A 186 -9.05 14.59 -18.27
N SER A 187 -9.88 15.01 -19.22
CA SER A 187 -9.98 14.36 -20.55
C SER A 187 -8.72 14.51 -21.41
N HIS A 188 -7.89 15.52 -21.14
CA HIS A 188 -6.67 15.83 -21.88
C HIS A 188 -5.39 15.30 -21.24
N GLU A 189 -5.51 14.62 -20.07
CA GLU A 189 -4.34 14.07 -19.37
C GLU A 189 -3.71 12.91 -20.16
N ASP A 190 -2.37 12.93 -20.25
CA ASP A 190 -1.57 11.86 -20.88
C ASP A 190 -1.43 10.69 -19.90
N MET A 191 -2.38 9.76 -19.92
CA MET A 191 -2.39 8.60 -19.02
C MET A 191 -1.16 7.69 -19.17
N PRO A 192 -0.63 7.39 -20.36
CA PRO A 192 0.62 6.66 -20.50
C PRO A 192 1.81 7.32 -19.80
N LYS A 193 1.94 8.64 -19.93
CA LYS A 193 2.98 9.42 -19.25
C LYS A 193 2.76 9.40 -17.74
N LEU A 194 1.53 9.64 -17.27
CA LEU A 194 1.16 9.60 -15.86
C LEU A 194 1.48 8.25 -15.24
N THR A 195 1.02 7.16 -15.87
CA THR A 195 1.28 5.79 -15.41
C THR A 195 2.78 5.50 -15.30
N ARG A 196 3.58 5.90 -16.30
CA ARG A 196 5.03 5.74 -16.26
C ARG A 196 5.65 6.52 -15.10
N THR A 197 5.20 7.75 -14.87
CA THR A 197 5.70 8.59 -13.77
C THR A 197 5.38 7.95 -12.41
N ILE A 198 4.16 7.45 -12.21
CA ILE A 198 3.76 6.77 -10.97
C ILE A 198 4.65 5.55 -10.72
N VAL A 199 4.81 4.67 -11.71
CA VAL A 199 5.64 3.47 -11.58
C VAL A 199 7.09 3.80 -11.26
N LEU A 200 7.66 4.81 -11.92
CA LEU A 200 9.05 5.23 -11.68
C LEU A 200 9.22 5.82 -10.27
N LEU A 201 8.28 6.63 -9.82
CA LEU A 201 8.34 7.21 -8.46
C LEU A 201 8.17 6.14 -7.39
N ASP A 202 7.21 5.23 -7.52
CA ASP A 202 7.00 4.10 -6.62
C ASP A 202 8.26 3.24 -6.50
N THR A 203 8.81 2.80 -7.64
CA THR A 203 10.06 2.03 -7.68
C THR A 203 11.23 2.80 -7.07
N SER A 204 11.33 4.12 -7.30
CA SER A 204 12.40 4.95 -6.75
C SER A 204 12.31 5.04 -5.22
N VAL A 205 11.12 5.20 -4.66
CA VAL A 205 10.91 5.23 -3.20
C VAL A 205 11.26 3.88 -2.58
N ALA A 206 10.80 2.77 -3.20
CA ALA A 206 11.13 1.43 -2.73
C ALA A 206 12.66 1.16 -2.77
N PHE A 207 13.32 1.59 -3.85
CA PHE A 207 14.78 1.49 -3.97
C PHE A 207 15.50 2.33 -2.92
N MET A 208 15.06 3.56 -2.68
CA MET A 208 15.62 4.43 -1.64
C MET A 208 15.41 3.85 -0.25
N ALA A 209 14.26 3.23 0.04
CA ALA A 209 14.02 2.56 1.31
C ALA A 209 15.01 1.42 1.58
N GLY A 210 15.36 0.64 0.55
CA GLY A 210 16.41 -0.37 0.65
C GLY A 210 17.78 0.21 1.01
N LEU A 211 18.13 1.39 0.47
CA LEU A 211 19.36 2.11 0.82
C LEU A 211 19.36 2.66 2.28
N VAL A 212 18.20 2.86 2.87
CA VAL A 212 18.08 3.18 4.31
C VAL A 212 18.29 1.94 5.16
N ILE A 213 17.65 0.83 4.80
CA ILE A 213 17.53 -0.35 5.66
C ILE A 213 18.79 -1.22 5.61
N PHE A 214 19.18 -1.70 4.42
CA PHE A 214 20.22 -2.72 4.32
C PHE A 214 21.60 -2.28 4.81
N PRO A 215 22.12 -1.08 4.44
CA PRO A 215 23.39 -0.63 4.97
C PRO A 215 23.40 -0.52 6.50
N ALA A 216 22.29 -0.03 7.10
CA ALA A 216 22.18 0.10 8.54
C ALA A 216 22.13 -1.26 9.24
N VAL A 217 21.31 -2.20 8.76
CA VAL A 217 21.18 -3.54 9.36
C VAL A 217 22.51 -4.31 9.31
N PHE A 218 23.18 -4.29 8.16
CA PHE A 218 24.47 -4.97 8.00
C PHE A 218 25.62 -4.31 8.78
N ALA A 219 25.59 -2.97 8.94
CA ALA A 219 26.59 -2.25 9.72
C ALA A 219 26.64 -2.70 11.19
N PHE A 220 25.50 -3.13 11.73
CA PHE A 220 25.41 -3.62 13.12
C PHE A 220 25.36 -5.15 13.24
N GLY A 221 25.50 -5.88 12.12
CA GLY A 221 25.52 -7.36 12.12
C GLY A 221 24.22 -7.99 12.59
N ILE A 222 23.10 -7.29 12.45
CA ILE A 222 21.78 -7.77 12.83
C ILE A 222 21.16 -8.50 11.63
N ASP A 223 20.45 -9.58 11.88
CA ASP A 223 19.78 -10.34 10.82
C ASP A 223 18.65 -9.52 10.20
N ALA A 224 18.63 -9.48 8.87
CA ALA A 224 17.73 -8.61 8.11
C ALA A 224 16.30 -9.12 8.10
N GLY A 225 15.81 -9.89 9.00
CA GLY A 225 14.41 -10.31 9.13
C GLY A 225 13.44 -9.91 8.02
N SER A 226 12.17 -10.12 8.19
CA SER A 226 11.14 -9.69 7.23
C SER A 226 9.85 -9.26 7.94
N GLY A 227 8.95 -8.59 7.20
CA GLY A 227 7.64 -8.20 7.70
C GLY A 227 7.67 -7.23 8.87
N PRO A 228 6.65 -7.25 9.76
CA PRO A 228 6.57 -6.38 10.93
C PRO A 228 7.77 -6.51 11.87
N GLY A 229 8.39 -7.70 11.96
CA GLY A 229 9.58 -7.95 12.76
C GLY A 229 10.77 -7.10 12.33
N LEU A 230 11.03 -6.97 11.03
CA LEU A 230 12.06 -6.06 10.52
C LEU A 230 11.80 -4.62 10.96
N THR A 231 10.56 -4.16 10.81
CA THR A 231 10.20 -2.76 11.04
C THR A 231 10.17 -2.38 12.53
N PHE A 232 9.54 -3.22 13.36
CA PHE A 232 9.22 -2.85 14.74
C PHE A 232 10.15 -3.50 15.79
N VAL A 233 10.99 -4.45 15.37
CA VAL A 233 11.96 -5.11 16.25
C VAL A 233 13.40 -4.87 15.77
N THR A 234 13.72 -5.28 14.53
CA THR A 234 15.11 -5.18 14.02
C THR A 234 15.57 -3.73 13.91
N LEU A 235 14.81 -2.86 13.27
CA LEU A 235 15.23 -1.47 13.06
C LEU A 235 15.35 -0.64 14.35
N PRO A 236 14.44 -0.72 15.34
CA PRO A 236 14.68 -0.11 16.65
C PRO A 236 15.98 -0.58 17.32
N ALA A 237 16.32 -1.89 17.24
CA ALA A 237 17.58 -2.40 17.76
C ALA A 237 18.81 -1.86 17.02
N VAL A 238 18.69 -1.64 15.70
CA VAL A 238 19.73 -0.97 14.89
C VAL A 238 19.89 0.48 15.33
N PHE A 239 18.78 1.24 15.41
CA PHE A 239 18.84 2.65 15.80
C PHE A 239 19.37 2.84 17.22
N ALA A 240 19.06 1.93 18.16
CA ALA A 240 19.55 1.99 19.53
C ALA A 240 21.09 1.94 19.63
N GLN A 241 21.77 1.35 18.65
CA GLN A 241 23.23 1.28 18.57
C GLN A 241 23.86 2.49 17.87
N MET A 242 23.03 3.38 17.29
CA MET A 242 23.54 4.54 16.54
C MET A 242 23.66 5.77 17.41
N PRO A 243 24.68 6.63 17.20
CA PRO A 243 24.66 7.98 17.74
C PRO A 243 23.42 8.74 17.27
N MET A 244 22.71 9.39 18.20
CA MET A 244 21.44 10.07 17.94
C MET A 244 20.33 9.14 17.45
N GLY A 245 20.37 7.86 17.80
CA GLY A 245 19.44 6.83 17.33
C GLY A 245 17.97 7.18 17.52
N ALA A 246 17.60 7.84 18.62
CA ALA A 246 16.25 8.30 18.87
C ALA A 246 15.70 9.24 17.77
N ILE A 247 16.54 10.16 17.27
CA ILE A 247 16.15 11.10 16.20
C ILE A 247 16.00 10.37 14.86
N PHE A 248 16.92 9.45 14.52
CA PHE A 248 16.83 8.68 13.30
C PHE A 248 15.68 7.67 13.33
N SER A 249 15.40 7.05 14.48
CA SER A 249 14.24 6.21 14.70
C SER A 249 12.94 7.01 14.54
N PHE A 250 12.83 8.19 15.18
CA PHE A 250 11.69 9.09 14.99
C PHE A 250 11.50 9.45 13.52
N ALA A 251 12.56 9.85 12.82
CA ALA A 251 12.50 10.22 11.40
C ALA A 251 12.07 9.01 10.52
N PHE A 252 12.55 7.81 10.81
CA PHE A 252 12.18 6.60 10.11
C PHE A 252 10.70 6.27 10.32
N PHE A 253 10.19 6.29 11.55
CA PHE A 253 8.77 6.03 11.80
C PHE A 253 7.87 7.16 11.29
N ALA A 254 8.34 8.41 11.26
CA ALA A 254 7.65 9.51 10.60
C ALA A 254 7.56 9.29 9.07
N LEU A 255 8.64 8.82 8.43
CA LEU A 255 8.66 8.42 7.03
C LEU A 255 7.63 7.33 6.74
N LEU A 256 7.64 6.26 7.54
CA LEU A 256 6.68 5.16 7.40
C LEU A 256 5.24 5.61 7.63
N PHE A 257 5.02 6.46 8.64
CA PHE A 257 3.69 7.02 8.89
C PHE A 257 3.19 7.81 7.69
N ILE A 258 4.01 8.70 7.11
CA ILE A 258 3.63 9.49 5.94
C ILE A 258 3.26 8.57 4.76
N ALA A 259 4.09 7.57 4.48
CA ALA A 259 3.85 6.61 3.40
C ALA A 259 2.56 5.80 3.63
N ALA A 260 2.37 5.24 4.82
CA ALA A 260 1.20 4.46 5.17
C ALA A 260 -0.08 5.31 5.21
N PHE A 261 -0.01 6.52 5.78
CA PHE A 261 -1.15 7.41 5.89
C PHE A 261 -1.69 7.87 4.54
N THR A 262 -0.81 8.16 3.57
CA THR A 262 -1.25 8.50 2.22
C THR A 262 -1.93 7.32 1.52
N SER A 263 -1.49 6.09 1.77
CA SER A 263 -2.15 4.86 1.30
C SER A 263 -3.51 4.65 1.97
N CYS A 264 -3.63 4.90 3.28
CA CYS A 264 -4.92 4.88 3.98
C CYS A 264 -5.92 5.84 3.35
N ILE A 265 -5.50 7.07 3.02
CA ILE A 265 -6.35 8.06 2.36
C ILE A 265 -6.83 7.52 1.01
N SER A 266 -5.96 6.89 0.23
CA SER A 266 -6.29 6.35 -1.09
C SER A 266 -7.28 5.19 -1.02
N LEU A 267 -7.09 4.25 -0.10
CA LEU A 267 -8.03 3.15 0.17
C LEU A 267 -9.39 3.68 0.64
N PHE A 268 -9.37 4.67 1.52
CA PHE A 268 -10.59 5.26 2.05
C PHE A 268 -11.39 5.99 0.98
N GLU A 269 -10.73 6.64 0.03
CA GLU A 269 -11.40 7.34 -1.07
C GLU A 269 -12.22 6.39 -1.94
N VAL A 270 -11.76 5.15 -2.18
CA VAL A 270 -12.54 4.12 -2.89
C VAL A 270 -13.88 3.88 -2.20
N VAL A 271 -13.84 3.74 -0.87
CA VAL A 271 -15.02 3.43 -0.06
C VAL A 271 -15.97 4.63 0.04
N VAL A 272 -15.41 5.84 0.19
CA VAL A 272 -16.20 7.08 0.24
C VAL A 272 -16.89 7.34 -1.10
N THR A 273 -16.16 7.20 -2.21
CA THR A 273 -16.70 7.43 -3.56
C THR A 273 -17.83 6.45 -3.88
N PHE A 274 -17.70 5.18 -3.50
CA PHE A 274 -18.79 4.20 -3.61
C PHE A 274 -20.04 4.68 -2.87
N ALA A 275 -19.92 5.16 -1.65
CA ALA A 275 -21.07 5.63 -0.88
C ALA A 275 -21.70 6.90 -1.48
N VAL A 276 -20.91 7.75 -2.12
CA VAL A 276 -21.40 8.94 -2.82
C VAL A 276 -22.13 8.54 -4.11
N ASP A 277 -21.53 7.68 -4.93
CA ASP A 277 -22.02 7.38 -6.28
C ASP A 277 -23.17 6.35 -6.29
N GLU A 278 -23.06 5.26 -5.49
CA GLU A 278 -24.06 4.18 -5.50
C GLU A 278 -25.13 4.36 -4.39
N LEU A 279 -24.78 4.88 -3.21
CA LEU A 279 -25.74 5.11 -2.13
C LEU A 279 -26.32 6.53 -2.14
N HIS A 280 -25.80 7.41 -3.00
CA HIS A 280 -26.21 8.80 -3.14
C HIS A 280 -26.13 9.58 -1.81
N TRP A 281 -25.16 9.24 -0.96
CA TRP A 281 -24.92 9.97 0.27
C TRP A 281 -24.05 11.19 0.01
N ASN A 282 -24.25 12.26 0.81
CA ASN A 282 -23.31 13.35 0.76
C ASN A 282 -21.94 12.91 1.32
N ARG A 283 -20.88 13.56 0.87
CA ARG A 283 -19.49 13.19 1.19
C ARG A 283 -19.21 13.14 2.70
N ALA A 284 -19.79 14.07 3.47
CA ALA A 284 -19.60 14.11 4.92
C ALA A 284 -20.18 12.86 5.61
N LYS A 285 -21.42 12.51 5.26
CA LYS A 285 -22.08 11.28 5.76
C LYS A 285 -21.31 10.04 5.33
N SER A 286 -20.88 9.98 4.07
CA SER A 286 -20.09 8.87 3.52
C SER A 286 -18.79 8.67 4.30
N ALA A 287 -18.02 9.75 4.50
CA ALA A 287 -16.77 9.68 5.24
C ALA A 287 -16.98 9.25 6.70
N LEU A 288 -17.96 9.81 7.40
CA LEU A 288 -18.20 9.46 8.81
C LEU A 288 -18.71 8.02 8.96
N ALA A 289 -19.71 7.61 8.17
CA ALA A 289 -20.32 6.28 8.30
C ALA A 289 -19.35 5.17 7.87
N MET A 290 -18.68 5.32 6.73
CA MET A 290 -17.71 4.35 6.24
C MET A 290 -16.46 4.30 7.11
N GLY A 291 -16.02 5.45 7.62
CA GLY A 291 -14.93 5.52 8.58
C GLY A 291 -15.25 4.77 9.88
N ALA A 292 -16.46 4.96 10.42
CA ALA A 292 -16.91 4.20 11.60
C ALA A 292 -16.97 2.69 11.33
N ALA A 293 -17.51 2.27 10.18
CA ALA A 293 -17.61 0.86 9.80
C ALA A 293 -16.22 0.20 9.67
N ILE A 294 -15.27 0.89 9.00
CA ILE A 294 -13.90 0.38 8.86
C ILE A 294 -13.20 0.33 10.22
N THR A 295 -13.37 1.35 11.05
CA THR A 295 -12.78 1.37 12.41
C THR A 295 -13.30 0.21 13.24
N LEU A 296 -14.60 -0.05 13.20
CA LEU A 296 -15.21 -1.20 13.90
C LEU A 296 -14.65 -2.54 13.43
N LEU A 297 -14.43 -2.72 12.11
CA LEU A 297 -13.78 -3.91 11.58
C LEU A 297 -12.29 -3.97 11.94
N GLY A 298 -11.64 -2.82 12.15
CA GLY A 298 -10.23 -2.74 12.55
C GLY A 298 -9.99 -3.11 14.02
N VAL A 299 -10.99 -2.99 14.91
CA VAL A 299 -10.85 -3.33 16.33
C VAL A 299 -10.44 -4.79 16.54
N PRO A 300 -11.08 -5.81 15.92
CA PRO A 300 -10.60 -7.19 15.99
C PRO A 300 -9.15 -7.35 15.53
N SER A 301 -8.75 -6.68 14.43
CA SER A 301 -7.35 -6.71 13.95
C SER A 301 -6.39 -6.11 14.98
N ALA A 302 -6.75 -5.02 15.64
CA ALA A 302 -5.93 -4.39 16.68
C ALA A 302 -5.74 -5.28 17.92
N LEU A 303 -6.75 -6.07 18.25
CA LEU A 303 -6.75 -6.96 19.43
C LEU A 303 -6.11 -8.33 19.14
N SER A 304 -6.08 -8.77 17.88
CA SER A 304 -5.67 -10.13 17.55
C SER A 304 -4.18 -10.38 17.74
N VAL A 305 -3.34 -9.41 17.38
CA VAL A 305 -1.87 -9.54 17.46
C VAL A 305 -1.39 -9.64 18.91
N GLY A 306 -2.09 -8.99 19.84
CA GLY A 306 -1.85 -9.11 21.29
C GLY A 306 -2.45 -10.38 21.93
N GLY A 307 -3.05 -11.28 21.13
CA GLY A 307 -3.63 -12.55 21.64
C GLY A 307 -4.95 -12.39 22.37
N HIS A 308 -5.63 -11.24 22.29
CA HIS A 308 -6.92 -11.00 22.95
C HIS A 308 -8.12 -11.64 22.21
N ILE A 309 -7.90 -12.09 20.98
CA ILE A 309 -8.90 -12.75 20.14
C ILE A 309 -8.35 -14.10 19.68
N PRO A 310 -9.19 -15.15 19.63
CA PRO A 310 -8.78 -16.45 19.10
C PRO A 310 -8.28 -16.37 17.67
N GLN A 311 -7.32 -17.21 17.33
CA GLN A 311 -6.82 -17.34 15.98
C GLN A 311 -7.91 -17.81 15.01
N VAL A 312 -7.90 -17.28 13.79
CA VAL A 312 -8.77 -17.67 12.69
C VAL A 312 -7.94 -18.45 11.69
N PHE A 313 -8.28 -19.70 11.45
CA PHE A 313 -7.51 -20.60 10.58
C PHE A 313 -6.00 -20.73 10.94
N GLY A 314 -5.66 -20.66 12.23
CA GLY A 314 -4.28 -20.79 12.71
C GLY A 314 -3.43 -19.52 12.56
N LYS A 315 -4.01 -18.38 12.18
CA LYS A 315 -3.40 -17.05 12.11
C LYS A 315 -4.15 -16.09 13.01
N ASP A 316 -3.51 -15.01 13.42
CA ASP A 316 -4.26 -13.92 14.02
C ASP A 316 -5.23 -13.28 13.00
N PHE A 317 -6.21 -12.53 13.50
CA PHE A 317 -7.26 -11.99 12.64
C PHE A 317 -6.72 -10.98 11.62
N LEU A 318 -5.69 -10.19 11.98
CA LEU A 318 -5.03 -9.25 11.09
C LEU A 318 -4.37 -10.00 9.93
N ASP A 319 -3.54 -11.01 10.23
CA ASP A 319 -2.84 -11.81 9.24
C ASP A 319 -3.81 -12.62 8.35
N ALA A 320 -4.94 -13.07 8.90
CA ALA A 320 -5.97 -13.75 8.13
C ALA A 320 -6.63 -12.83 7.10
N LEU A 321 -6.97 -11.58 7.48
CA LEU A 321 -7.50 -10.58 6.56
C LEU A 321 -6.48 -10.18 5.50
N ASP A 322 -5.22 -9.97 5.91
CA ASP A 322 -4.12 -9.65 4.99
C ASP A 322 -3.93 -10.77 3.97
N PHE A 323 -3.90 -12.03 4.43
CA PHE A 323 -3.77 -13.19 3.55
C PHE A 323 -4.90 -13.27 2.53
N ILE A 324 -6.16 -13.14 2.94
CA ILE A 324 -7.33 -13.24 2.06
C ILE A 324 -7.32 -12.10 1.02
N THR A 325 -7.04 -10.88 1.45
CA THR A 325 -7.07 -9.74 0.54
C THR A 325 -5.93 -9.77 -0.46
N ASN A 326 -4.70 -10.02 -0.02
CA ASN A 326 -3.52 -9.99 -0.87
C ASN A 326 -3.38 -11.20 -1.78
N ASN A 327 -3.72 -12.39 -1.26
CA ASN A 327 -3.51 -13.64 -2.02
C ASN A 327 -4.75 -14.09 -2.80
N ALA A 328 -5.95 -13.59 -2.49
CA ALA A 328 -7.16 -13.99 -3.19
C ALA A 328 -7.88 -12.80 -3.86
N ILE A 329 -8.39 -11.84 -3.08
CA ILE A 329 -9.32 -10.83 -3.61
C ILE A 329 -8.62 -9.94 -4.64
N MET A 330 -7.46 -9.42 -4.31
CA MET A 330 -6.72 -8.48 -5.15
C MET A 330 -6.24 -9.12 -6.48
N PRO A 331 -5.63 -10.33 -6.49
CA PRO A 331 -5.27 -10.99 -7.75
C PRO A 331 -6.49 -11.30 -8.63
N ILE A 332 -7.59 -11.78 -8.05
CA ILE A 332 -8.83 -12.06 -8.79
C ILE A 332 -9.35 -10.76 -9.44
N GLY A 333 -9.40 -9.65 -8.70
CA GLY A 333 -9.78 -8.34 -9.22
C GLY A 333 -8.92 -7.93 -10.42
N GLY A 334 -7.59 -8.04 -10.30
CA GLY A 334 -6.65 -7.69 -11.36
C GLY A 334 -6.74 -8.57 -12.60
N ILE A 335 -6.99 -9.88 -12.44
CA ILE A 335 -7.25 -10.79 -13.57
C ILE A 335 -8.48 -10.31 -14.36
N PHE A 336 -9.59 -10.06 -13.65
CA PHE A 336 -10.84 -9.65 -14.32
C PHE A 336 -10.76 -8.25 -14.92
N VAL A 337 -10.07 -7.29 -14.29
CA VAL A 337 -9.76 -5.98 -14.91
C VAL A 337 -9.00 -6.17 -16.23
N SER A 338 -7.97 -7.01 -16.23
CA SER A 338 -7.17 -7.29 -17.43
C SER A 338 -7.99 -7.95 -18.53
N ILE A 339 -8.84 -8.93 -18.18
CA ILE A 339 -9.75 -9.60 -19.13
C ILE A 339 -10.78 -8.59 -19.67
N PHE A 340 -11.37 -7.77 -18.81
CA PHE A 340 -12.36 -6.78 -19.21
C PHE A 340 -11.81 -5.83 -20.28
N VAL A 341 -10.66 -5.21 -20.01
CA VAL A 341 -10.05 -4.27 -20.97
C VAL A 341 -9.47 -4.99 -22.17
N GLY A 342 -8.86 -6.16 -21.98
CA GLY A 342 -8.23 -6.90 -23.06
C GLY A 342 -9.22 -7.48 -24.09
N TRP A 343 -10.41 -7.90 -23.65
CA TRP A 343 -11.34 -8.66 -24.49
C TRP A 343 -12.72 -8.01 -24.67
N ILE A 344 -13.25 -7.36 -23.65
CA ILE A 344 -14.63 -6.85 -23.66
C ILE A 344 -14.66 -5.38 -24.07
N TRP A 345 -13.89 -4.53 -23.38
CA TRP A 345 -13.95 -3.09 -23.56
C TRP A 345 -12.71 -2.50 -24.27
N THR A 346 -12.06 -3.27 -25.11
CA THR A 346 -10.78 -2.94 -25.76
C THR A 346 -10.81 -1.61 -26.52
N LYS A 347 -11.83 -1.40 -27.38
CA LYS A 347 -11.95 -0.17 -28.18
C LYS A 347 -12.08 1.06 -27.29
N GLY A 348 -12.96 1.01 -26.29
CA GLY A 348 -13.16 2.12 -25.37
C GLY A 348 -11.90 2.46 -24.57
N ALA A 349 -11.14 1.45 -24.14
CA ALA A 349 -9.88 1.66 -23.45
C ALA A 349 -8.83 2.34 -24.35
N LEU A 350 -8.71 1.89 -25.60
CA LEU A 350 -7.78 2.50 -26.57
C LEU A 350 -8.15 3.95 -26.88
N ASP A 351 -9.44 4.24 -27.06
CA ASP A 351 -9.94 5.60 -27.30
C ASP A 351 -9.61 6.52 -26.11
N GLU A 352 -9.80 6.04 -24.89
CA GLU A 352 -9.45 6.79 -23.69
C GLU A 352 -7.93 7.00 -23.57
N ILE A 353 -7.12 5.96 -23.70
CA ILE A 353 -5.66 6.02 -23.57
C ILE A 353 -5.04 6.94 -24.62
N SER A 354 -5.60 6.97 -25.83
CA SER A 354 -5.14 7.84 -26.91
C SER A 354 -5.78 9.24 -26.91
N ASN A 355 -6.57 9.61 -25.92
CA ASN A 355 -7.38 10.83 -25.91
C ASN A 355 -8.16 10.99 -27.24
N ARG A 356 -8.88 9.93 -27.62
CA ARG A 356 -9.65 9.85 -28.89
C ARG A 356 -8.80 10.05 -30.14
N GLY A 357 -7.52 9.62 -30.10
CA GLY A 357 -6.57 9.71 -31.21
C GLY A 357 -5.69 10.94 -31.24
N GLU A 358 -5.84 11.88 -30.29
CA GLU A 358 -4.95 13.04 -30.13
C GLU A 358 -3.54 12.63 -29.73
N LEU A 359 -3.39 11.57 -28.93
CA LEU A 359 -2.11 11.02 -28.47
C LEU A 359 -1.74 9.75 -29.23
N LYS A 360 -0.53 9.70 -29.78
CA LYS A 360 0.00 8.49 -30.43
C LYS A 360 0.51 7.49 -29.38
N PHE A 361 -0.32 6.53 -28.99
CA PHE A 361 0.10 5.41 -28.15
C PHE A 361 0.80 4.33 -28.98
N LYS A 362 2.12 4.50 -29.23
CA LYS A 362 2.92 3.63 -30.10
C LYS A 362 2.93 2.16 -29.66
N PHE A 363 2.86 1.89 -28.37
CA PHE A 363 2.98 0.55 -27.79
C PHE A 363 1.62 -0.13 -27.54
N TYR A 364 0.53 0.32 -28.15
CA TYR A 364 -0.81 -0.18 -27.88
C TYR A 364 -0.95 -1.70 -28.13
N LYS A 365 -0.31 -2.25 -29.19
CA LYS A 365 -0.34 -3.69 -29.47
C LYS A 365 0.32 -4.51 -28.36
N ALA A 366 1.51 -4.09 -27.92
CA ALA A 366 2.21 -4.75 -26.82
C ALA A 366 1.42 -4.65 -25.50
N TRP A 367 0.90 -3.47 -25.18
CA TRP A 367 0.05 -3.26 -24.01
C TRP A 367 -1.20 -4.16 -24.04
N LEU A 368 -1.84 -4.26 -25.20
CA LEU A 368 -3.04 -5.09 -25.38
C LEU A 368 -2.72 -6.59 -25.20
N TRP A 369 -1.60 -7.06 -25.76
CA TRP A 369 -1.14 -8.43 -25.55
C TRP A 369 -0.81 -8.72 -24.07
N ILE A 370 -0.22 -7.74 -23.38
CA ILE A 370 0.02 -7.87 -21.94
C ILE A 370 -1.31 -7.99 -21.20
N CYS A 371 -2.29 -7.15 -21.44
CA CYS A 371 -3.60 -7.22 -20.78
C CYS A 371 -4.37 -8.50 -21.12
N ARG A 372 -4.27 -8.99 -22.38
CA ARG A 372 -4.99 -10.19 -22.82
C ARG A 372 -4.43 -11.49 -22.29
N LEU A 373 -3.11 -11.61 -22.20
CA LEU A 373 -2.45 -12.88 -21.93
C LEU A 373 -1.46 -12.81 -20.78
N ILE A 374 -0.47 -11.93 -20.86
CA ILE A 374 0.66 -11.93 -19.92
C ILE A 374 0.18 -11.60 -18.50
N ALA A 375 -0.58 -10.51 -18.33
CA ALA A 375 -1.03 -10.09 -17.01
C ALA A 375 -1.98 -11.13 -16.38
N PRO A 376 -3.04 -11.64 -17.05
CA PRO A 376 -3.87 -12.69 -16.46
C PRO A 376 -3.07 -13.95 -16.09
N VAL A 377 -2.14 -14.40 -16.93
CA VAL A 377 -1.32 -15.59 -16.66
C VAL A 377 -0.38 -15.37 -15.46
N CYS A 378 0.35 -14.25 -15.45
CA CYS A 378 1.27 -13.94 -14.34
C CYS A 378 0.52 -13.76 -13.01
N ILE A 379 -0.61 -13.03 -13.02
CA ILE A 379 -1.40 -12.81 -11.80
C ILE A 379 -2.05 -14.11 -11.34
N THR A 380 -2.50 -14.99 -12.26
CA THR A 380 -3.00 -16.33 -11.90
C THR A 380 -1.89 -17.18 -11.28
N ALA A 381 -0.66 -17.13 -11.78
CA ALA A 381 0.47 -17.83 -11.18
C ALA A 381 0.74 -17.29 -9.76
N VAL A 382 0.74 -15.97 -9.56
CA VAL A 382 0.87 -15.34 -8.23
C VAL A 382 -0.27 -15.78 -7.30
N PHE A 383 -1.51 -15.79 -7.79
CA PHE A 383 -2.66 -16.28 -7.04
C PHE A 383 -2.51 -17.72 -6.58
N ILE A 384 -2.15 -18.65 -7.49
CA ILE A 384 -1.98 -20.06 -7.16
C ILE A 384 -0.83 -20.29 -6.17
N THR A 385 0.29 -19.58 -6.35
CA THR A 385 1.45 -19.71 -5.43
C THR A 385 1.19 -19.06 -4.08
N GLY A 386 0.43 -17.94 -4.05
CA GLY A 386 0.05 -17.23 -2.84
C GLY A 386 -0.98 -17.96 -1.98
N LEU A 387 -1.78 -18.88 -2.55
CA LEU A 387 -2.77 -19.66 -1.80
C LEU A 387 -2.15 -20.82 -0.98
N LYS A 388 -0.85 -21.06 -1.08
CA LYS A 388 -0.17 -22.03 -0.19
C LYS A 388 -0.18 -21.43 1.22
N TRP A 389 -1.12 -21.93 2.03
CA TRP A 389 -1.39 -21.52 3.40
C TRP A 389 -0.23 -21.79 4.34
#